data_ced6f600ada971abb65eebebbe42e4e5
#
_entry.id   ced6f600ada971abb65eebebbe42e4e5
#
_cell.length_a   1.000
_cell.length_b   1.000
_cell.length_c   1.000
_cell.angle_alpha   90.00
_cell.angle_beta   90.00
_cell.angle_gamma   90.00
#
_symmetry.space_group_name_H-M   'P 1'
#
loop_
_entity.id
_entity.type
_entity.pdbx_description
1 polymer ?
#
loop_
_entity_poly.entity_id
_entity_poly.type
_entity_poly.pdbx_seq_one_letter_code
_entity_poly.pdbx_strand_id
1 'polypeptide(L)'
;MTIEEILKQGLTKLVDDIIEASRAAGQEASGETYRHITPEVSVMSGGVYAPSYLYTLAIGRGPGKAPRDFAQIIMDWAQHKGIQFADRKAFLRWANAVAWKIRREGNKLYRNHGNIDIFETPIREFEEWLDKQLDIFYTSAIDEAIVPEYRRTNRT
;
A
#
# COMPACT_ATOMS: atom_id res chain seq x y z
N MET A 1 -2.88 -18.31 -19.92
CA MET A 1 -2.87 -17.56 -18.63
C MET A 1 -4.29 -17.63 -18.07
N THR A 2 -4.46 -17.96 -16.81
CA THR A 2 -5.76 -18.01 -16.14
C THR A 2 -6.08 -16.66 -15.49
N ILE A 3 -7.35 -16.41 -15.16
CA ILE A 3 -7.74 -15.20 -14.40
C ILE A 3 -7.00 -15.12 -13.06
N GLU A 4 -6.82 -16.26 -12.39
CA GLU A 4 -6.07 -16.33 -11.13
C GLU A 4 -4.61 -15.91 -11.30
N GLU A 5 -3.94 -16.33 -12.37
CA GLU A 5 -2.57 -15.91 -12.69
C GLU A 5 -2.48 -14.42 -13.00
N ILE A 6 -3.45 -13.88 -13.76
CA ILE A 6 -3.54 -12.43 -14.04
C ILE A 6 -3.68 -11.65 -12.73
N LEU A 7 -4.63 -12.03 -11.88
CA LEU A 7 -4.85 -11.37 -10.59
C LEU A 7 -3.62 -11.46 -9.70
N LYS A 8 -2.99 -12.62 -9.61
CA LYS A 8 -1.78 -12.82 -8.80
C LYS A 8 -0.64 -11.92 -9.26
N GLN A 9 -0.39 -11.87 -10.56
CA GLN A 9 0.65 -11.00 -11.13
C GLN A 9 0.36 -9.52 -10.86
N GLY A 10 -0.85 -9.07 -11.13
CA GLY A 10 -1.24 -7.67 -10.97
C GLY A 10 -1.24 -7.22 -9.52
N LEU A 11 -1.78 -8.02 -8.60
CA LEU A 11 -1.82 -7.68 -7.17
C LEU A 11 -0.43 -7.73 -6.52
N THR A 12 0.45 -8.63 -6.96
CA THR A 12 1.85 -8.62 -6.52
C THR A 12 2.53 -7.32 -6.94
N LYS A 13 2.37 -6.91 -8.19
CA LYS A 13 2.90 -5.64 -8.68
C LYS A 13 2.30 -4.45 -7.94
N LEU A 14 1.00 -4.44 -7.68
CA LEU A 14 0.35 -3.37 -6.91
C LEU A 14 0.95 -3.22 -5.50
N VAL A 15 1.24 -4.33 -4.82
CA VAL A 15 1.93 -4.30 -3.52
C VAL A 15 3.31 -3.65 -3.65
N ASP A 16 4.08 -4.03 -4.65
CA ASP A 16 5.42 -3.47 -4.88
C ASP A 16 5.34 -1.97 -5.19
N ASP A 17 4.41 -1.54 -6.03
CA ASP A 17 4.20 -0.14 -6.39
C ASP A 17 3.78 0.72 -5.17
N ILE A 18 2.90 0.20 -4.29
CA ILE A 18 2.53 0.87 -3.02
C ILE A 18 3.75 1.02 -2.11
N ILE A 19 4.57 -0.02 -1.98
CA ILE A 19 5.78 0.01 -1.16
C ILE A 19 6.76 1.03 -1.73
N GLU A 20 6.98 1.04 -3.04
CA GLU A 20 7.88 1.98 -3.71
C GLU A 20 7.40 3.44 -3.54
N ALA A 21 6.12 3.71 -3.76
CA ALA A 21 5.53 5.04 -3.56
C ALA A 21 5.70 5.52 -2.10
N SER A 22 5.49 4.63 -1.13
CA SER A 22 5.69 4.94 0.28
C SER A 22 7.16 5.22 0.62
N ARG A 23 8.11 4.47 0.06
CA ARG A 23 9.55 4.71 0.22
C ARG A 23 9.98 6.03 -0.41
N ALA A 24 9.53 6.30 -1.63
CA ALA A 24 9.81 7.56 -2.33
C ALA A 24 9.31 8.78 -1.54
N ALA A 25 8.18 8.63 -0.83
CA ALA A 25 7.65 9.65 0.08
C ALA A 25 8.38 9.74 1.43
N GLY A 26 9.43 8.94 1.67
CA GLY A 26 10.20 8.92 2.92
C GLY A 26 9.45 8.34 4.12
N GLN A 27 8.44 7.51 3.88
CA GLN A 27 7.60 6.92 4.95
C GLN A 27 8.25 5.70 5.62
N GLU A 28 9.29 5.12 5.00
CA GLU A 28 9.97 3.96 5.57
C GLU A 28 10.81 4.33 6.80
N ALA A 29 10.68 3.55 7.86
CA ALA A 29 11.57 3.59 9.02
C ALA A 29 12.26 2.23 9.20
N SER A 30 11.58 1.23 9.79
CA SER A 30 12.12 -0.12 9.98
C SER A 30 11.82 -1.07 8.80
N GLY A 31 10.92 -0.71 7.90
CA GLY A 31 10.40 -1.59 6.85
C GLY A 31 9.42 -2.65 7.32
N GLU A 32 9.15 -2.75 8.62
CA GLU A 32 8.26 -3.76 9.20
C GLU A 32 6.83 -3.67 8.63
N THR A 33 6.33 -2.45 8.40
CA THR A 33 5.02 -2.21 7.80
C THR A 33 4.84 -2.93 6.48
N TYR A 34 5.87 -2.94 5.65
CA TYR A 34 5.80 -3.48 4.29
C TYR A 34 5.78 -5.00 4.25
N ARG A 35 6.31 -5.68 5.26
CA ARG A 35 6.26 -7.14 5.39
C ARG A 35 4.85 -7.69 5.60
N HIS A 36 3.93 -6.83 6.04
CA HIS A 36 2.54 -7.18 6.31
C HIS A 36 1.58 -6.75 5.21
N ILE A 37 2.08 -6.24 4.09
CA ILE A 37 1.27 -5.96 2.91
C ILE A 37 1.34 -7.19 2.02
N THR A 38 0.22 -7.89 1.87
CA THR A 38 0.18 -9.17 1.16
C THR A 38 -0.97 -9.23 0.17
N PRO A 39 -0.74 -9.73 -1.06
CA PRO A 39 -1.81 -10.03 -1.99
C PRO A 39 -2.50 -11.34 -1.60
N GLU A 40 -3.80 -11.40 -1.69
CA GLU A 40 -4.59 -12.62 -1.62
C GLU A 40 -5.39 -12.79 -2.90
N VAL A 41 -5.38 -14.00 -3.46
CA VAL A 41 -6.05 -14.32 -4.72
C VAL A 41 -6.85 -15.60 -4.56
N SER A 42 -8.05 -15.59 -5.12
CA SER A 42 -8.87 -16.77 -5.36
C SER A 42 -9.21 -16.89 -6.84
N VAL A 43 -10.00 -17.89 -7.24
CA VAL A 43 -10.25 -18.22 -8.65
C VAL A 43 -10.75 -17.03 -9.49
N MET A 44 -11.58 -16.16 -8.90
CA MET A 44 -12.18 -15.00 -9.60
C MET A 44 -12.17 -13.71 -8.79
N SER A 45 -11.42 -13.66 -7.70
CA SER A 45 -11.33 -12.47 -6.86
C SER A 45 -9.96 -12.34 -6.23
N GLY A 46 -9.57 -11.13 -5.89
CA GLY A 46 -8.33 -10.87 -5.20
C GLY A 46 -8.36 -9.54 -4.47
N GLY A 47 -7.40 -9.35 -3.58
CA GLY A 47 -7.26 -8.12 -2.82
C GLY A 47 -5.87 -8.00 -2.22
N VAL A 48 -5.58 -6.82 -1.69
CA VAL A 48 -4.36 -6.54 -0.94
C VAL A 48 -4.74 -6.32 0.52
N TYR A 49 -4.13 -7.09 1.41
CA TYR A 49 -4.27 -6.94 2.85
C TYR A 49 -3.09 -6.15 3.40
N ALA A 50 -3.40 -5.18 4.25
CA ALA A 50 -2.39 -4.32 4.86
C ALA A 50 -2.79 -3.94 6.29
N PRO A 51 -1.83 -3.58 7.15
CA PRO A 51 -2.14 -3.05 8.46
C PRO A 51 -2.99 -1.78 8.37
N SER A 52 -3.97 -1.62 9.26
CA SER A 52 -4.90 -0.48 9.26
C SER A 52 -4.22 0.89 9.37
N TYR A 53 -3.03 0.94 9.97
CA TYR A 53 -2.26 2.17 10.09
C TYR A 53 -1.56 2.59 8.79
N LEU A 54 -1.51 1.73 7.75
CA LEU A 54 -0.93 2.09 6.45
C LEU A 54 -1.63 3.33 5.86
N TYR A 55 -2.94 3.45 6.06
CA TYR A 55 -3.69 4.63 5.64
C TYR A 55 -3.20 5.92 6.29
N THR A 56 -2.74 5.86 7.54
CA THR A 56 -2.19 7.03 8.24
C THR A 56 -0.86 7.52 7.67
N LEU A 57 -0.16 6.69 6.89
CA LEU A 57 1.04 7.13 6.19
C LEU A 57 0.69 8.11 5.06
N ALA A 58 -0.46 7.93 4.41
CA ALA A 58 -0.91 8.82 3.34
C ALA A 58 -1.46 10.16 3.87
N ILE A 59 -2.34 10.11 4.85
CA ILE A 59 -3.10 11.30 5.30
C ILE A 59 -2.60 11.90 6.62
N GLY A 60 -1.69 11.22 7.29
CA GLY A 60 -1.23 11.60 8.62
C GLY A 60 -2.14 11.07 9.75
N ARG A 61 -1.63 11.18 10.96
CA ARG A 61 -2.35 10.79 12.18
C ARG A 61 -3.04 12.00 12.79
N GLY A 62 -4.36 11.94 12.89
CA GLY A 62 -5.17 12.95 13.59
C GLY A 62 -4.98 12.93 15.13
N PRO A 63 -5.53 13.92 15.83
CA PRO A 63 -5.54 13.97 17.28
C PRO A 63 -6.36 12.81 17.89
N GLY A 64 -6.10 12.49 19.15
CA GLY A 64 -6.86 11.49 19.87
C GLY A 64 -6.01 10.47 20.62
N LYS A 65 -6.65 9.34 20.97
CA LYS A 65 -6.03 8.27 21.75
C LYS A 65 -4.79 7.71 21.04
N ALA A 66 -3.72 7.52 21.81
CA ALA A 66 -2.49 6.89 21.36
C ALA A 66 -2.14 5.71 22.27
N PRO A 67 -1.30 4.76 21.80
CA PRO A 67 -0.78 3.68 22.65
C PRO A 67 -0.15 4.22 23.94
N ARG A 68 -0.13 3.40 24.98
CA ARG A 68 0.46 3.79 26.27
C ARG A 68 1.97 4.05 26.15
N ASP A 69 2.62 3.29 25.28
CA ASP A 69 4.05 3.33 24.96
C ASP A 69 4.39 4.26 23.78
N PHE A 70 3.52 5.20 23.46
CA PHE A 70 3.66 6.03 22.25
C PHE A 70 4.99 6.80 22.20
N ALA A 71 5.50 7.26 23.33
CA ALA A 71 6.82 7.88 23.40
C ALA A 71 7.94 6.91 22.99
N GLN A 72 7.85 5.63 23.40
CA GLN A 72 8.80 4.60 22.99
C GLN A 72 8.74 4.35 21.48
N ILE A 73 7.53 4.24 20.92
CA ILE A 73 7.34 4.10 19.48
C ILE A 73 8.00 5.25 18.71
N ILE A 74 7.88 6.49 19.22
CA ILE A 74 8.52 7.67 18.63
C ILE A 74 10.05 7.60 18.75
N MET A 75 10.57 7.11 19.88
CA MET A 75 12.01 6.91 20.06
C MET A 75 12.56 5.87 19.07
N ASP A 76 11.89 4.74 18.93
CA ASP A 76 12.28 3.69 17.98
C ASP A 76 12.26 4.19 16.54
N TRP A 77 11.22 4.92 16.17
CA TRP A 77 11.13 5.58 14.87
C TRP A 77 12.28 6.57 14.64
N ALA A 78 12.60 7.42 15.61
CA ALA A 78 13.68 8.41 15.51
C ALA A 78 15.05 7.73 15.35
N GLN A 79 15.27 6.61 16.03
CA GLN A 79 16.51 5.82 15.90
C GLN A 79 16.63 5.25 14.47
N HIS A 80 15.57 4.67 13.91
CA HIS A 80 15.56 4.17 12.53
C HIS A 80 15.79 5.29 11.50
N LYS A 81 15.35 6.52 11.82
CA LYS A 81 15.61 7.70 10.99
C LYS A 81 17.00 8.33 11.21
N GLY A 82 17.82 7.77 12.10
CA GLY A 82 19.15 8.27 12.41
C GLY A 82 19.19 9.58 13.20
N ILE A 83 18.08 9.94 13.86
CA ILE A 83 18.02 11.15 14.71
C ILE A 83 18.79 10.88 16.00
N GLN A 84 19.80 11.70 16.26
CA GLN A 84 20.66 11.56 17.44
C GLN A 84 20.35 12.62 18.50
N PHE A 85 20.55 12.25 19.78
CA PHE A 85 20.39 13.13 20.93
C PHE A 85 21.63 13.06 21.81
N ALA A 86 21.89 14.13 22.57
CA ALA A 86 23.03 14.22 23.48
C ALA A 86 23.03 13.12 24.55
N ASP A 87 21.86 12.81 25.11
CA ASP A 87 21.68 11.76 26.09
C ASP A 87 20.26 11.18 26.06
N ARG A 88 20.07 10.05 26.76
CA ARG A 88 18.77 9.38 26.85
C ARG A 88 17.66 10.24 27.48
N LYS A 89 18.01 11.10 28.45
CA LYS A 89 17.04 11.96 29.14
C LYS A 89 16.51 13.04 28.21
N ALA A 90 17.37 13.63 27.38
CA ALA A 90 16.99 14.58 26.34
C ALA A 90 16.10 13.90 25.30
N PHE A 91 16.45 12.69 24.87
CA PHE A 91 15.70 11.91 23.91
C PHE A 91 14.28 11.58 24.43
N LEU A 92 14.18 11.11 25.67
CA LEU A 92 12.88 10.80 26.27
C LEU A 92 11.99 12.04 26.45
N ARG A 93 12.56 13.17 26.88
CA ARG A 93 11.82 14.44 26.98
C ARG A 93 11.27 14.88 25.62
N TRP A 94 12.09 14.82 24.60
CA TRP A 94 11.68 15.14 23.24
C TRP A 94 10.55 14.19 22.75
N ALA A 95 10.71 12.87 22.93
CA ALA A 95 9.72 11.89 22.51
C ALA A 95 8.37 12.09 23.22
N ASN A 96 8.39 12.39 24.52
CA ASN A 96 7.16 12.70 25.27
C ASN A 96 6.51 13.99 24.78
N ALA A 97 7.27 15.03 24.48
CA ALA A 97 6.75 16.28 23.94
C ALA A 97 6.10 16.09 22.56
N VAL A 98 6.75 15.31 21.68
CA VAL A 98 6.21 14.93 20.37
C VAL A 98 4.94 14.10 20.53
N ALA A 99 4.96 13.08 21.41
CA ALA A 99 3.79 12.25 21.69
C ALA A 99 2.60 13.08 22.19
N TRP A 100 2.84 14.00 23.11
CA TRP A 100 1.81 14.90 23.62
C TRP A 100 1.22 15.79 22.51
N LYS A 101 2.09 16.38 21.69
CA LYS A 101 1.65 17.23 20.58
C LYS A 101 0.83 16.46 19.56
N ILE A 102 1.25 15.26 19.18
CA ILE A 102 0.50 14.42 18.24
C ILE A 102 -0.86 14.01 18.82
N ARG A 103 -0.93 13.69 20.10
CA ARG A 103 -2.22 13.38 20.77
C ARG A 103 -3.18 14.55 20.74
N ARG A 104 -2.68 15.77 20.87
CA ARG A 104 -3.52 16.97 20.93
C ARG A 104 -3.88 17.54 19.57
N GLU A 105 -2.96 17.53 18.63
CA GLU A 105 -3.05 18.27 17.37
C GLU A 105 -2.96 17.40 16.11
N GLY A 106 -2.59 16.14 16.27
CA GLY A 106 -2.18 15.30 15.15
C GLY A 106 -0.71 15.52 14.74
N ASN A 107 -0.23 14.69 13.82
CA ASN A 107 1.12 14.85 13.29
C ASN A 107 1.19 16.00 12.25
N LYS A 108 2.41 16.33 11.80
CA LYS A 108 2.65 17.44 10.87
C LYS A 108 1.88 17.26 9.55
N LEU A 109 1.85 16.05 9.02
CA LEU A 109 1.16 15.74 7.76
C LEU A 109 -0.35 16.03 7.90
N TYR A 110 -0.97 15.52 8.94
CA TYR A 110 -2.39 15.75 9.23
C TYR A 110 -2.72 17.25 9.38
N ARG A 111 -1.93 17.99 10.19
CA ARG A 111 -2.14 19.42 10.44
C ARG A 111 -2.00 20.28 9.19
N ASN A 112 -1.15 19.87 8.26
CA ASN A 112 -0.95 20.59 7.00
C ASN A 112 -1.92 20.14 5.91
N HIS A 113 -2.95 19.35 6.27
CA HIS A 113 -3.89 18.76 5.29
C HIS A 113 -3.17 18.05 4.13
N GLY A 114 -2.01 17.47 4.44
CA GLY A 114 -1.21 16.77 3.45
C GLY A 114 -1.89 15.47 3.03
N ASN A 115 -1.75 15.15 1.76
CA ASN A 115 -2.07 13.86 1.21
C ASN A 115 -0.85 13.39 0.41
N ILE A 116 -0.32 12.22 0.78
CA ILE A 116 0.78 11.59 0.06
C ILE A 116 0.16 10.49 -0.78
N ASP A 117 0.33 10.57 -2.08
CA ASP A 117 -0.18 9.56 -3.00
C ASP A 117 0.68 8.30 -2.93
N ILE A 118 0.27 7.38 -2.07
CA ILE A 118 0.84 6.03 -1.98
C ILE A 118 -0.15 4.97 -2.48
N PHE A 119 -1.39 5.34 -2.80
CA PHE A 119 -2.46 4.44 -3.21
C PHE A 119 -3.09 4.81 -4.55
N GLU A 120 -3.42 6.07 -4.78
CA GLU A 120 -4.26 6.49 -5.91
C GLU A 120 -3.60 6.16 -7.26
N THR A 121 -2.35 6.54 -7.45
CA THR A 121 -1.61 6.23 -8.68
C THR A 121 -1.36 4.73 -8.84
N PRO A 122 -0.83 3.99 -7.84
CA PRO A 122 -0.68 2.54 -7.96
C PRO A 122 -1.98 1.78 -8.26
N ILE A 123 -3.09 2.15 -7.61
CA ILE A 123 -4.39 1.51 -7.86
C ILE A 123 -4.88 1.79 -9.28
N ARG A 124 -4.82 3.04 -9.74
CA ARG A 124 -5.22 3.39 -11.11
C ARG A 124 -4.40 2.65 -12.16
N GLU A 125 -3.08 2.58 -11.99
CA GLU A 125 -2.20 1.85 -12.92
C GLU A 125 -2.49 0.35 -12.93
N PHE A 126 -2.79 -0.22 -11.76
CA PHE A 126 -3.24 -1.60 -11.64
C PHE A 126 -4.58 -1.83 -12.36
N GLU A 127 -5.57 -0.97 -12.19
CA GLU A 127 -6.87 -1.06 -12.85
C GLU A 127 -6.72 -1.01 -14.38
N GLU A 128 -5.97 -0.04 -14.89
CA GLU A 128 -5.68 0.09 -16.32
C GLU A 128 -4.94 -1.13 -16.90
N TRP A 129 -4.02 -1.69 -16.14
CA TRP A 129 -3.32 -2.91 -16.53
C TRP A 129 -4.25 -4.11 -16.51
N LEU A 130 -5.08 -4.26 -15.47
CA LEU A 130 -6.01 -5.36 -15.30
C LEU A 130 -7.03 -5.39 -16.43
N ASP A 131 -7.61 -4.24 -16.79
CA ASP A 131 -8.56 -4.11 -17.88
C ASP A 131 -7.96 -4.62 -19.20
N LYS A 132 -6.72 -4.23 -19.50
CA LYS A 132 -6.01 -4.71 -20.70
C LYS A 132 -5.77 -6.22 -20.68
N GLN A 133 -5.40 -6.78 -19.53
CA GLN A 133 -5.17 -8.23 -19.43
C GLN A 133 -6.46 -9.05 -19.58
N LEU A 134 -7.55 -8.56 -18.97
CA LEU A 134 -8.86 -9.20 -19.09
C LEU A 134 -9.41 -9.11 -20.51
N ASP A 135 -9.24 -7.97 -21.21
CA ASP A 135 -9.62 -7.82 -22.60
C ASP A 135 -8.90 -8.83 -23.50
N ILE A 136 -7.59 -8.96 -23.34
CA ILE A 136 -6.78 -9.96 -24.08
C ILE A 136 -7.27 -11.39 -23.76
N PHE A 137 -7.50 -11.69 -22.47
CA PHE A 137 -7.95 -13.01 -22.05
C PHE A 137 -9.29 -13.40 -22.65
N TYR A 138 -10.29 -12.52 -22.55
CA TYR A 138 -11.64 -12.79 -23.06
C TYR A 138 -11.69 -12.79 -24.58
N THR A 139 -10.97 -11.90 -25.26
CA THR A 139 -10.86 -11.91 -26.73
C THR A 139 -10.27 -13.21 -27.22
N SER A 140 -9.18 -13.70 -26.63
CA SER A 140 -8.58 -14.98 -26.98
C SER A 140 -9.54 -16.16 -26.73
N ALA A 141 -10.25 -16.16 -25.61
CA ALA A 141 -11.20 -17.21 -25.28
C ALA A 141 -12.40 -17.23 -26.26
N ILE A 142 -12.88 -16.06 -26.68
CA ILE A 142 -13.94 -15.94 -27.67
C ILE A 142 -13.46 -16.42 -29.05
N ASP A 143 -12.28 -16.02 -29.48
CA ASP A 143 -11.69 -16.45 -30.75
C ASP A 143 -11.50 -17.96 -30.80
N GLU A 144 -11.01 -18.58 -29.72
CA GLU A 144 -10.87 -20.02 -29.62
C GLU A 144 -12.22 -20.77 -29.68
N ALA A 145 -13.27 -20.18 -29.09
CA ALA A 145 -14.59 -20.79 -29.05
C ALA A 145 -15.35 -20.64 -30.39
N ILE A 146 -15.29 -19.47 -31.02
CA ILE A 146 -16.15 -19.12 -32.18
C ILE A 146 -15.49 -19.47 -33.52
N VAL A 147 -14.20 -19.21 -33.70
CA VAL A 147 -13.51 -19.36 -34.98
C VAL A 147 -13.51 -20.83 -35.51
N PRO A 148 -13.31 -21.86 -34.70
CA PRO A 148 -13.42 -23.23 -35.15
C PRO A 148 -14.81 -23.63 -35.63
N GLU A 149 -15.86 -23.16 -34.92
CA GLU A 149 -17.27 -23.43 -35.28
C GLU A 149 -17.67 -22.76 -36.60
N TYR A 150 -17.29 -21.52 -36.81
CA TYR A 150 -17.52 -20.77 -38.06
C TYR A 150 -16.83 -21.41 -39.27
N ARG A 151 -15.61 -21.93 -39.08
CA ARG A 151 -14.88 -22.66 -40.15
C ARG A 151 -15.50 -24.03 -40.49
N ARG A 152 -16.16 -24.69 -39.49
CA ARG A 152 -16.90 -25.92 -39.75
C ARG A 152 -18.16 -25.68 -40.56
N THR A 153 -18.91 -24.62 -40.26
CA THR A 153 -20.21 -24.30 -40.89
C THR A 153 -20.07 -23.82 -42.34
N ASN A 154 -18.92 -23.21 -42.68
CA ASN A 154 -18.66 -22.65 -44.03
C ASN A 154 -17.84 -23.55 -44.95
N ARG A 155 -17.68 -24.84 -44.64
CA ARG A 155 -17.02 -25.85 -45.49
C ARG A 155 -17.97 -26.78 -46.23
N THR A 156 -19.26 -26.42 -46.34
CA THR A 156 -20.23 -27.15 -47.16
C THR A 156 -20.50 -26.43 -48.47
#